data_7d96e44e688e099fd784f6ebc10a02a7
#
_entry.id   7d96e44e688e099fd784f6ebc10a02a7
#
_cell.length_a   1.000
_cell.length_b   1.000
_cell.length_c   1.000
_cell.angle_alpha   90.00
_cell.angle_beta   90.00
_cell.angle_gamma   90.00
#
_symmetry.space_group_name_H-M   'P 1'
#
loop_
_entity.id
_entity.type
_entity.pdbx_description
1 polymer ?
#
loop_
_entity_poly.entity_id
_entity_poly.type
_entity_poly.pdbx_seq_one_letter_code
_entity_poly.pdbx_strand_id
1 'polypeptide(L)'
;NCITFVVTKKEMEKFKGTQGEWSQSHRETETNGNYSTEVYCDRGDTIATLSWYANTEVKGVISTYREANAKLIAAAPELLKALQESQKYLVELGTTESGIAYHKNMQAINKALK
;
A
#
# COMPACT_ATOMS: atom_id res chain seq x y z
N ASN A 1 26.30 -18.82 2.16
CA ASN A 1 25.24 -19.50 2.88
C ASN A 1 24.14 -19.94 1.94
N CYS A 2 23.85 -21.23 1.89
CA CYS A 2 22.87 -21.79 0.97
C CYS A 2 21.48 -21.26 1.19
N ILE A 3 21.09 -20.99 2.42
CA ILE A 3 19.78 -20.46 2.75
C ILE A 3 19.61 -19.05 2.17
N THR A 4 20.61 -18.20 2.37
CA THR A 4 20.61 -16.85 1.81
C THR A 4 20.51 -16.89 0.28
N PHE A 5 21.29 -17.78 -0.33
CA PHE A 5 21.30 -17.93 -1.76
C PHE A 5 19.92 -18.38 -2.30
N VAL A 6 19.31 -19.37 -1.63
CA VAL A 6 17.99 -19.85 -2.04
C VAL A 6 16.93 -18.75 -1.91
N VAL A 7 16.95 -18.00 -0.80
CA VAL A 7 15.99 -16.93 -0.60
C VAL A 7 16.16 -15.81 -1.63
N THR A 8 17.41 -15.44 -1.92
CA THR A 8 17.67 -14.38 -2.91
C THR A 8 17.37 -14.81 -4.34
N LYS A 9 17.53 -16.10 -4.64
CA LYS A 9 17.21 -16.64 -5.96
C LYS A 9 15.73 -16.93 -6.13
N LYS A 10 15.03 -17.17 -5.04
CA LYS A 10 13.60 -17.40 -5.12
C LYS A 10 12.95 -16.11 -5.57
N GLU A 11 12.23 -16.19 -6.65
CA GLU A 11 11.50 -15.03 -7.14
C GLU A 11 10.50 -14.57 -6.10
N MET A 12 10.53 -13.26 -5.83
CA MET A 12 9.49 -12.66 -5.02
C MET A 12 8.19 -12.71 -5.80
N GLU A 13 7.10 -13.04 -5.12
CA GLU A 13 5.79 -13.01 -5.74
C GLU A 13 5.52 -11.60 -6.26
N LYS A 14 5.08 -11.54 -7.49
CA LYS A 14 4.74 -10.27 -8.11
C LYS A 14 3.32 -9.88 -7.72
N PHE A 15 3.14 -8.61 -7.47
CA PHE A 15 1.82 -8.04 -7.33
C PHE A 15 1.06 -8.21 -8.65
N LYS A 16 -0.11 -8.82 -8.59
CA LYS A 16 -0.93 -9.13 -9.77
C LYS A 16 -1.97 -8.07 -10.10
N GLY A 17 -2.05 -7.03 -9.30
CA GLY A 17 -2.98 -5.93 -9.52
C GLY A 17 -2.46 -4.92 -10.53
N THR A 18 -3.04 -3.74 -10.50
CA THR A 18 -2.70 -2.68 -11.43
C THR A 18 -1.26 -2.23 -11.23
N GLN A 19 -0.46 -2.36 -12.27
CA GLN A 19 0.94 -1.96 -12.25
C GLN A 19 1.06 -0.45 -12.43
N GLY A 20 2.23 0.06 -12.11
CA GLY A 20 2.55 1.46 -12.27
C GLY A 20 2.34 2.26 -11.00
N GLU A 21 2.52 3.55 -11.12
CA GLU A 21 2.39 4.48 -10.01
C GLU A 21 0.93 4.80 -9.75
N TRP A 22 0.56 4.83 -8.48
CA TRP A 22 -0.78 5.23 -8.07
C TRP A 22 -0.71 6.62 -7.44
N SER A 23 -1.74 7.40 -7.68
CA SER A 23 -1.85 8.77 -7.14
C SER A 23 -3.25 8.96 -6.57
N GLN A 24 -3.46 10.03 -5.84
CA GLN A 24 -4.77 10.31 -5.29
C GLN A 24 -5.19 11.76 -5.60
N SER A 25 -6.47 11.96 -5.76
CA SER A 25 -7.05 13.29 -5.91
C SER A 25 -8.33 13.39 -5.12
N HIS A 26 -8.58 14.59 -4.64
CA HIS A 26 -9.81 14.92 -3.91
C HIS A 26 -10.86 15.43 -4.89
N ARG A 27 -12.06 14.92 -4.79
CA ARG A 27 -13.19 15.39 -5.57
C ARG A 27 -14.37 15.64 -4.65
N GLU A 28 -14.95 16.82 -4.77
CA GLU A 28 -16.17 17.18 -4.07
C GLU A 28 -17.34 17.06 -5.04
N THR A 29 -18.35 16.30 -4.66
CA THR A 29 -19.57 16.23 -5.45
C THR A 29 -20.58 17.22 -4.88
N GLU A 30 -21.01 18.17 -5.70
CA GLU A 30 -21.85 19.27 -5.25
C GLU A 30 -23.28 18.88 -4.94
N THR A 31 -23.79 17.84 -5.59
CA THR A 31 -25.22 17.57 -5.62
C THR A 31 -25.81 17.09 -4.30
N ASN A 32 -25.04 16.41 -3.45
CA ASN A 32 -25.55 15.90 -2.18
C ASN A 32 -24.63 16.19 -1.00
N GLY A 33 -23.69 17.12 -1.18
CA GLY A 33 -22.68 17.40 -0.17
C GLY A 33 -21.79 16.20 0.12
N ASN A 34 -21.71 15.26 -0.80
CA ASN A 34 -20.84 14.12 -0.68
C ASN A 34 -19.44 14.47 -1.14
N TYR A 35 -18.47 13.85 -0.52
CA TYR A 35 -17.07 14.06 -0.85
C TYR A 35 -16.45 12.72 -1.22
N SER A 36 -15.56 12.76 -2.19
CA SER A 36 -14.82 11.56 -2.57
C SER A 36 -13.35 11.87 -2.80
N THR A 37 -12.51 10.92 -2.52
CA THR A 37 -11.10 10.95 -2.89
C THR A 37 -10.84 9.70 -3.72
N GLU A 38 -10.26 9.86 -4.87
CA GLU A 38 -10.00 8.75 -5.77
C GLU A 38 -8.51 8.43 -5.79
N VAL A 39 -8.22 7.14 -5.83
CA VAL A 39 -6.88 6.62 -6.11
C VAL A 39 -6.91 6.10 -7.54
N TYR A 40 -5.99 6.54 -8.35
CA TYR A 40 -5.95 6.20 -9.77
C TYR A 40 -4.53 5.84 -10.20
N CYS A 41 -4.41 5.06 -11.26
CA CYS A 41 -3.10 4.70 -11.79
C CYS A 41 -2.62 5.72 -12.82
N ASP A 42 -1.40 5.55 -13.29
CA ASP A 42 -0.78 6.47 -14.24
C ASP A 42 -1.52 6.55 -15.58
N ARG A 43 -2.36 5.56 -15.91
CA ARG A 43 -3.20 5.60 -17.10
C ARG A 43 -4.53 6.30 -16.87
N GLY A 44 -4.80 6.71 -15.64
CA GLY A 44 -6.04 7.39 -15.28
C GLY A 44 -7.17 6.48 -14.83
N ASP A 45 -6.97 5.17 -14.80
CA ASP A 45 -8.00 4.24 -14.32
C ASP A 45 -8.14 4.35 -12.80
N THR A 46 -9.37 4.35 -12.31
CA THR A 46 -9.64 4.42 -10.88
C THR A 46 -9.37 3.08 -10.23
N ILE A 47 -8.52 3.10 -9.19
CA ILE A 47 -8.21 1.93 -8.38
C ILE A 47 -9.20 1.82 -7.23
N ALA A 48 -9.47 2.93 -6.58
CA ALA A 48 -10.36 2.97 -5.42
C ALA A 48 -11.00 4.34 -5.28
N THR A 49 -12.19 4.36 -4.72
CA THR A 49 -12.88 5.59 -4.38
C THR A 49 -13.25 5.55 -2.90
N LEU A 50 -12.85 6.57 -2.17
CA LEU A 50 -13.18 6.74 -0.76
C LEU A 50 -14.22 7.84 -0.64
N SER A 51 -15.38 7.53 -0.12
CA SER A 51 -16.51 8.44 -0.08
C SER A 51 -17.01 8.64 1.34
N TRP A 52 -17.45 9.89 1.62
CA TRP A 52 -18.07 10.26 2.88
C TRP A 52 -19.25 11.16 2.59
N TYR A 53 -20.25 11.10 3.44
CA TYR A 53 -21.44 11.94 3.30
C TYR A 53 -21.31 13.20 4.16
N ALA A 54 -21.81 14.30 3.65
CA ALA A 54 -21.67 15.61 4.29
C ALA A 54 -22.37 15.69 5.65
N ASN A 55 -23.40 14.88 5.88
CA ASN A 55 -24.14 14.86 7.13
C ASN A 55 -23.49 14.03 8.22
N THR A 56 -22.37 13.40 7.93
CA THR A 56 -21.60 12.72 8.98
C THR A 56 -20.84 13.75 9.79
N GLU A 57 -20.60 13.40 11.03
CA GLU A 57 -20.01 14.30 12.02
C GLU A 57 -18.71 14.96 11.59
N VAL A 58 -18.48 16.19 11.92
CA VAL A 58 -17.22 16.92 11.84
C VAL A 58 -16.50 16.69 10.50
N LYS A 59 -16.99 17.37 9.47
CA LYS A 59 -16.46 17.32 8.10
C LYS A 59 -14.93 17.34 8.01
N GLY A 60 -14.27 18.22 8.75
CA GLY A 60 -12.81 18.36 8.69
C GLY A 60 -12.07 17.11 9.10
N VAL A 61 -12.52 16.45 10.15
CA VAL A 61 -11.91 15.22 10.67
C VAL A 61 -12.10 14.08 9.67
N ILE A 62 -13.31 13.94 9.14
CA ILE A 62 -13.63 12.89 8.16
C ILE A 62 -12.78 13.08 6.90
N SER A 63 -12.66 14.32 6.42
CA SER A 63 -11.84 14.63 5.26
C SER A 63 -10.37 14.28 5.50
N THR A 64 -9.86 14.59 6.70
CA THR A 64 -8.49 14.28 7.06
C THR A 64 -8.22 12.78 7.05
N TYR A 65 -9.11 12.00 7.64
CA TYR A 65 -8.97 10.53 7.65
C TYR A 65 -9.03 9.97 6.23
N ARG A 66 -9.97 10.43 5.43
CA ARG A 66 -10.12 10.00 4.04
C ARG A 66 -8.88 10.29 3.23
N GLU A 67 -8.34 11.49 3.35
CA GLU A 67 -7.14 11.88 2.63
C GLU A 67 -5.94 11.05 3.07
N ALA A 68 -5.78 10.83 4.37
CA ALA A 68 -4.70 10.01 4.88
C ALA A 68 -4.81 8.56 4.38
N ASN A 69 -6.01 8.02 4.39
CA ASN A 69 -6.26 6.68 3.88
C ASN A 69 -5.95 6.59 2.38
N ALA A 70 -6.37 7.59 1.62
CA ALA A 70 -6.10 7.63 0.17
C ALA A 70 -4.62 7.71 -0.12
N LYS A 71 -3.86 8.48 0.65
CA LYS A 71 -2.41 8.57 0.50
C LYS A 71 -1.74 7.23 0.77
N LEU A 72 -2.18 6.53 1.81
CA LEU A 72 -1.63 5.21 2.12
C LEU A 72 -1.95 4.21 1.01
N ILE A 73 -3.18 4.22 0.51
CA ILE A 73 -3.57 3.35 -0.59
C ILE A 73 -2.74 3.68 -1.84
N ALA A 74 -2.57 4.95 -2.15
CA ALA A 74 -1.78 5.37 -3.31
C ALA A 74 -0.31 4.96 -3.19
N ALA A 75 0.23 4.92 -1.98
CA ALA A 75 1.61 4.51 -1.73
C ALA A 75 1.78 2.99 -1.66
N ALA A 76 0.71 2.22 -1.68
CA ALA A 76 0.77 0.78 -1.45
C ALA A 76 1.70 0.03 -2.41
N PRO A 77 1.72 0.29 -3.72
CA PRO A 77 2.65 -0.42 -4.60
C PRO A 77 4.11 -0.20 -4.23
N GLU A 78 4.48 1.03 -3.90
CA GLU A 78 5.84 1.38 -3.54
C GLU A 78 6.22 0.80 -2.17
N LEU A 79 5.28 0.82 -1.22
CA LEU A 79 5.50 0.22 0.09
C LEU A 79 5.72 -1.28 -0.03
N LEU A 80 4.91 -1.95 -0.84
CA LEU A 80 5.07 -3.39 -1.07
C LEU A 80 6.43 -3.69 -1.68
N LYS A 81 6.82 -2.94 -2.70
CA LYS A 81 8.09 -3.11 -3.37
C LYS A 81 9.27 -2.89 -2.41
N ALA A 82 9.21 -1.81 -1.64
CA ALA A 82 10.26 -1.51 -0.67
C ALA A 82 10.38 -2.60 0.38
N LEU A 83 9.24 -3.13 0.83
CA LEU A 83 9.22 -4.21 1.81
C LEU A 83 9.84 -5.48 1.23
N GLN A 84 9.48 -5.84 0.00
CA GLN A 84 10.06 -7.00 -0.66
C GLN A 84 11.57 -6.85 -0.87
N GLU A 85 12.02 -5.67 -1.26
CA GLU A 85 13.44 -5.40 -1.44
C GLU A 85 14.21 -5.48 -0.12
N SER A 86 13.63 -4.98 0.97
CA SER A 86 14.28 -4.99 2.27
C SER A 86 14.48 -6.42 2.82
N GLN A 87 13.66 -7.37 2.39
CA GLN A 87 13.79 -8.77 2.82
C GLN A 87 15.15 -9.34 2.50
N LYS A 88 15.74 -8.97 1.37
CA LYS A 88 17.07 -9.44 0.97
C LYS A 88 18.13 -9.05 2.00
N TYR A 89 18.07 -7.81 2.46
CA TYR A 89 19.04 -7.30 3.43
C TYR A 89 18.84 -7.91 4.80
N LEU A 90 17.61 -8.17 5.20
CA LEU A 90 17.31 -8.80 6.48
C LEU A 90 17.86 -10.23 6.53
N VAL A 91 17.76 -10.95 5.43
CA VAL A 91 18.33 -12.30 5.35
C VAL A 91 19.87 -12.25 5.47
N GLU A 92 20.50 -11.30 4.79
CA GLU A 92 21.94 -11.14 4.80
C GLU A 92 22.49 -10.77 6.18
N LEU A 93 21.74 -10.01 6.97
CA LEU A 93 22.16 -9.62 8.32
C LEU A 93 22.28 -10.80 9.26
N GLY A 94 21.39 -11.77 9.18
CA GLY A 94 21.47 -13.02 9.92
C GLY A 94 21.38 -12.89 11.45
N THR A 95 20.87 -11.76 11.97
CA THR A 95 20.69 -11.57 13.40
C THR A 95 19.31 -12.04 13.86
N THR A 96 19.12 -12.17 15.18
CA THR A 96 17.81 -12.51 15.72
C THR A 96 16.80 -11.39 15.42
N GLU A 97 17.20 -10.15 15.57
CA GLU A 97 16.36 -9.00 15.29
C GLU A 97 15.97 -8.94 13.82
N SER A 98 16.89 -9.22 12.91
CA SER A 98 16.57 -9.23 11.49
C SER A 98 15.64 -10.39 11.13
N GLY A 99 15.74 -11.53 11.81
CA GLY A 99 14.84 -12.65 11.64
C GLY A 99 13.40 -12.32 12.05
N ILE A 100 13.24 -11.62 13.18
CA ILE A 100 11.93 -11.17 13.64
C ILE A 100 11.32 -10.20 12.62
N ALA A 101 12.10 -9.24 12.15
CA ALA A 101 11.65 -8.28 11.15
C ALA A 101 11.27 -8.98 9.84
N TYR A 102 12.07 -9.95 9.43
CA TYR A 102 11.79 -10.74 8.23
C TYR A 102 10.44 -11.43 8.31
N HIS A 103 10.16 -12.10 9.43
CA HIS A 103 8.89 -12.80 9.61
C HIS A 103 7.69 -11.85 9.62
N LYS A 104 7.82 -10.72 10.27
CA LYS A 104 6.76 -9.70 10.27
C LYS A 104 6.50 -9.19 8.87
N ASN A 105 7.56 -8.94 8.12
CA ASN A 105 7.46 -8.46 6.74
C ASN A 105 6.80 -9.51 5.85
N MET A 106 7.15 -10.78 6.04
CA MET A 106 6.52 -11.86 5.26
C MET A 106 5.03 -11.97 5.54
N GLN A 107 4.62 -11.78 6.78
CA GLN A 107 3.19 -11.76 7.11
C GLN A 107 2.48 -10.62 6.38
N ALA A 108 3.07 -9.43 6.37
CA ALA A 108 2.50 -8.28 5.68
C ALA A 108 2.46 -8.49 4.17
N ILE A 109 3.52 -9.01 3.59
CA ILE A 109 3.58 -9.30 2.15
C ILE A 109 2.54 -10.34 1.77
N ASN A 110 2.43 -11.41 2.53
CA ASN A 110 1.43 -12.45 2.25
C ASN A 110 0.01 -11.92 2.35
N LYS A 111 -0.24 -11.06 3.32
CA LYS A 111 -1.55 -10.42 3.45
C LYS A 111 -1.87 -9.56 2.22
N ALA A 112 -0.87 -8.91 1.65
CA ALA A 112 -1.05 -8.05 0.48
C ALA A 112 -1.21 -8.85 -0.82
N LEU A 113 -0.56 -10.01 -0.93
CA LEU A 113 -0.49 -10.76 -2.18
C LEU A 113 -1.40 -11.99 -2.23
N LYS A 114 -1.84 -12.46 -1.10
CA LYS A 114 -2.65 -13.67 -0.97
C LYS A 114 -3.91 -13.37 -0.19
#